data_701a7e4cc3eab722cce429846a634d32
#
_entry.id   701a7e4cc3eab722cce429846a634d32
#
_cell.length_a   1.000
_cell.length_b   1.000
_cell.length_c   1.000
_cell.angle_alpha   90.00
_cell.angle_beta   90.00
_cell.angle_gamma   90.00
#
_symmetry.space_group_name_H-M   'P 1'
#
loop_
_entity.id
_entity.type
_entity.pdbx_description
1 polymer ?
#
loop_
_entity_poly.entity_id
_entity_poly.type
_entity_poly.pdbx_seq_one_letter_code
_entity_poly.pdbx_strand_id
1 'polypeptide(L)'
;SLSEAPEAEIPVARKLVNYILEREEHPYIPGRIPEGFNYLSPSRRETIAVKNIGGDNLPVVIADRLDESDEIDEQFKPDYIYCGQTVPENRREDIGYIVDASEWNPTDKNVYPAFNYQQMIGLHHTQAELKFLFLPYMALNREVITALKLHPEVVIIAQSNHPNRLGEFRGMVFEMMEAGLTNPVVFFQHYQEEEAEDLQIKSAADMGALIFDGLCD
;
A
#
# COMPACT_ATOMS: atom_id res chain seq x y z
N SER A 1 -15.52 3.06 23.32
CA SER A 1 -16.56 3.90 23.94
C SER A 1 -17.42 4.46 22.85
N LEU A 2 -18.70 4.29 22.98
CA LEU A 2 -19.67 4.86 22.09
C LEU A 2 -19.68 6.37 22.32
N SER A 3 -19.31 7.15 21.31
CA SER A 3 -19.22 8.62 21.41
C SER A 3 -20.44 9.31 20.83
N GLU A 4 -21.28 8.56 20.11
CA GLU A 4 -22.48 9.05 19.43
C GLU A 4 -23.76 8.33 19.90
N ALA A 5 -24.90 8.80 19.43
CA ALA A 5 -26.16 8.16 19.73
C ALA A 5 -26.26 6.78 19.09
N PRO A 6 -26.92 5.79 19.76
CA PRO A 6 -27.04 4.43 19.23
C PRO A 6 -27.65 4.36 17.83
N GLU A 7 -28.50 5.31 17.48
CA GLU A 7 -29.14 5.42 16.17
C GLU A 7 -28.12 5.67 15.04
N ALA A 8 -27.00 6.34 15.35
CA ALA A 8 -25.93 6.56 14.41
C ALA A 8 -24.91 5.40 14.40
N GLU A 9 -24.57 4.87 15.57
CA GLU A 9 -23.52 3.84 15.70
C GLU A 9 -23.96 2.44 15.27
N ILE A 10 -25.23 2.05 15.56
CA ILE A 10 -25.73 0.70 15.22
C ILE A 10 -25.69 0.42 13.70
N PRO A 11 -26.11 1.34 12.81
CA PRO A 11 -26.01 1.12 11.37
C PRO A 11 -24.56 0.90 10.91
N VAL A 12 -23.61 1.71 11.39
CA VAL A 12 -22.18 1.61 11.06
C VAL A 12 -21.61 0.27 11.54
N ALA A 13 -21.88 -0.10 12.80
CA ALA A 13 -21.43 -1.37 13.35
C ALA A 13 -22.00 -2.57 12.56
N ARG A 14 -23.26 -2.48 12.12
CA ARG A 14 -23.89 -3.52 11.31
C ARG A 14 -23.23 -3.65 9.93
N LYS A 15 -22.91 -2.53 9.26
CA LYS A 15 -22.18 -2.53 7.99
C LYS A 15 -20.84 -3.22 8.15
N LEU A 16 -20.07 -2.85 9.19
CA LEU A 16 -18.77 -3.47 9.47
C LEU A 16 -18.90 -4.98 9.70
N VAL A 17 -19.83 -5.40 10.55
CA VAL A 17 -20.06 -6.84 10.84
C VAL A 17 -20.44 -7.59 9.57
N ASN A 18 -21.36 -7.09 8.77
CA ASN A 18 -21.76 -7.72 7.52
C ASN A 18 -20.57 -7.87 6.56
N TYR A 19 -19.76 -6.83 6.42
CA TYR A 19 -18.56 -6.88 5.57
C TYR A 19 -17.53 -7.90 6.07
N ILE A 20 -17.32 -8.00 7.38
CA ILE A 20 -16.42 -9.00 7.96
C ILE A 20 -16.95 -10.42 7.73
N LEU A 21 -18.26 -10.64 7.93
CA LEU A 21 -18.88 -11.97 7.70
C LEU A 21 -18.77 -12.40 6.23
N GLU A 22 -19.01 -11.49 5.30
CA GLU A 22 -18.82 -11.76 3.87
C GLU A 22 -17.37 -12.15 3.56
N ARG A 23 -16.41 -11.46 4.17
CA ARG A 23 -14.99 -11.79 4.04
C ARG A 23 -14.63 -13.16 4.63
N GLU A 24 -15.27 -13.58 5.73
CA GLU A 24 -15.03 -14.88 6.36
C GLU A 24 -15.47 -16.06 5.49
N GLU A 25 -16.39 -15.85 4.54
CA GLU A 25 -16.74 -16.84 3.52
C GLU A 25 -15.54 -17.18 2.60
N HIS A 26 -14.53 -16.32 2.57
CA HIS A 26 -13.30 -16.46 1.77
C HIS A 26 -12.07 -16.50 2.69
N PRO A 27 -11.88 -17.56 3.49
CA PRO A 27 -10.79 -17.62 4.44
C PRO A 27 -9.43 -17.59 3.73
N TYR A 28 -8.52 -16.80 4.25
CA TYR A 28 -7.14 -16.75 3.82
C TYR A 28 -6.22 -16.97 5.02
N ILE A 29 -5.41 -18.02 4.98
CA ILE A 29 -4.47 -18.35 6.04
C ILE A 29 -3.06 -18.25 5.46
N PRO A 30 -2.20 -17.35 5.99
CA PRO A 30 -0.79 -17.30 5.61
C PRO A 30 -0.12 -18.66 5.82
N GLY A 31 0.70 -19.08 4.87
CA GLY A 31 1.38 -20.37 4.94
C GLY A 31 2.37 -20.48 6.11
N ARG A 32 2.92 -19.36 6.54
CA ARG A 32 3.82 -19.24 7.69
C ARG A 32 3.57 -17.92 8.43
N ILE A 33 3.74 -17.99 9.75
CA ILE A 33 3.81 -16.81 10.60
C ILE A 33 5.28 -16.59 10.91
N PRO A 34 5.86 -15.41 10.64
CA PRO A 34 7.27 -15.13 10.89
C PRO A 34 7.64 -15.36 12.35
N GLU A 35 8.85 -15.87 12.59
CA GLU A 35 9.36 -16.06 13.93
C GLU A 35 9.39 -14.72 14.70
N GLY A 36 8.85 -14.73 15.91
CA GLY A 36 8.76 -13.55 16.76
C GLY A 36 7.56 -12.63 16.49
N PHE A 37 6.75 -12.88 15.47
CA PHE A 37 5.53 -12.11 15.27
C PHE A 37 4.46 -12.50 16.32
N ASN A 38 3.96 -11.50 17.05
CA ASN A 38 2.95 -11.69 18.08
C ASN A 38 1.73 -10.81 17.84
N TYR A 39 0.59 -11.41 17.51
CA TYR A 39 -0.67 -10.70 17.28
C TYR A 39 -1.18 -9.88 18.49
N LEU A 40 -0.81 -10.27 19.71
CA LEU A 40 -1.25 -9.57 20.92
C LEU A 40 -0.31 -8.42 21.32
N SER A 41 0.88 -8.38 20.76
CA SER A 41 1.87 -7.32 20.98
C SER A 41 2.73 -7.19 19.71
N PRO A 42 2.14 -6.70 18.64
CA PRO A 42 2.86 -6.57 17.38
C PRO A 42 3.97 -5.53 17.51
N SER A 43 5.06 -5.76 16.83
CA SER A 43 6.14 -4.79 16.63
C SER A 43 6.21 -4.43 15.16
N ARG A 44 6.52 -3.17 14.87
CA ARG A 44 6.69 -2.72 13.50
C ARG A 44 7.75 -3.56 12.79
N ARG A 45 7.46 -3.96 11.57
CA ARG A 45 8.40 -4.65 10.69
C ARG A 45 9.62 -3.76 10.40
N GLU A 46 10.80 -4.34 10.44
CA GLU A 46 12.02 -3.64 10.05
C GLU A 46 12.06 -3.46 8.52
N THR A 47 12.15 -2.22 8.09
CA THR A 47 12.32 -1.82 6.70
C THR A 47 13.42 -0.79 6.57
N ILE A 48 14.01 -0.65 5.40
CA ILE A 48 14.95 0.46 5.17
C ILE A 48 14.17 1.75 4.91
N ALA A 49 14.76 2.88 5.27
CA ALA A 49 14.20 4.19 4.91
C ALA A 49 14.55 4.54 3.47
N VAL A 50 13.56 4.82 2.65
CA VAL A 50 13.70 5.33 1.28
C VAL A 50 12.99 6.68 1.22
N LYS A 51 13.72 7.76 1.23
CA LYS A 51 13.19 9.13 1.46
C LYS A 51 12.40 9.18 2.78
N ASN A 52 11.11 9.47 2.71
CA ASN A 52 10.20 9.50 3.86
C ASN A 52 9.35 8.23 4.01
N ILE A 53 9.68 7.14 3.31
CA ILE A 53 8.95 5.86 3.37
C ILE A 53 9.81 4.82 4.06
N GLY A 54 9.22 4.03 4.95
CA GLY A 54 9.92 2.95 5.67
C GLY A 54 10.84 3.42 6.79
N GLY A 55 11.57 2.52 7.39
CA GLY A 55 12.39 2.76 8.58
C GLY A 55 11.54 3.24 9.75
N ASP A 56 11.99 4.31 10.41
CA ASP A 56 11.27 4.93 11.53
C ASP A 56 10.28 6.02 11.10
N ASN A 57 10.08 6.21 9.79
CA ASN A 57 9.11 7.19 9.29
C ASN A 57 7.67 6.76 9.57
N LEU A 58 6.75 7.72 9.61
CA LEU A 58 5.31 7.41 9.65
C LEU A 58 4.87 6.81 8.31
N PRO A 59 3.82 5.97 8.31
CA PRO A 59 3.25 5.47 7.07
C PRO A 59 2.81 6.62 6.15
N VAL A 60 3.12 6.50 4.85
CA VAL A 60 2.77 7.52 3.86
C VAL A 60 1.39 7.27 3.26
N VAL A 61 0.78 8.34 2.78
CA VAL A 61 -0.48 8.30 2.02
C VAL A 61 -0.19 8.55 0.55
N ILE A 62 -0.55 7.59 -0.30
CA ILE A 62 -0.49 7.71 -1.76
C ILE A 62 -1.92 7.81 -2.29
N ALA A 63 -2.26 8.93 -2.91
CA ALA A 63 -3.55 9.08 -3.59
C ALA A 63 -3.46 8.56 -5.03
N ASP A 64 -4.45 7.79 -5.46
CA ASP A 64 -4.62 7.43 -6.86
C ASP A 64 -5.44 8.52 -7.55
N ARG A 65 -4.81 9.28 -8.44
CA ARG A 65 -5.43 10.36 -9.18
C ARG A 65 -5.13 10.22 -10.66
N LEU A 66 -6.05 9.59 -11.34
CA LEU A 66 -6.03 9.54 -12.81
C LEU A 66 -6.70 10.77 -13.43
N ASP A 67 -7.49 11.54 -12.65
CA ASP A 67 -8.14 12.78 -13.07
C ASP A 67 -7.49 14.00 -12.40
N GLU A 68 -7.05 14.97 -13.23
CA GLU A 68 -6.38 16.20 -12.77
C GLU A 68 -7.34 17.23 -12.14
N SER A 69 -8.65 16.98 -12.14
CA SER A 69 -9.67 18.00 -11.85
C SER A 69 -9.90 18.32 -10.37
N ASP A 70 -9.39 17.49 -9.45
CA ASP A 70 -9.69 17.68 -8.04
C ASP A 70 -8.67 18.55 -7.34
N GLU A 71 -9.14 19.60 -6.66
CA GLU A 71 -8.33 20.38 -5.74
C GLU A 71 -7.84 19.50 -4.57
N ILE A 72 -6.59 19.68 -4.18
CA ILE A 72 -6.00 18.99 -3.03
C ILE A 72 -6.41 19.74 -1.78
N ASP A 73 -7.19 19.09 -0.91
CA ASP A 73 -7.49 19.62 0.41
C ASP A 73 -6.22 19.59 1.27
N GLU A 74 -5.83 20.75 1.79
CA GLU A 74 -4.63 20.89 2.64
C GLU A 74 -4.70 20.07 3.94
N GLN A 75 -5.90 19.82 4.45
CA GLN A 75 -6.10 19.00 5.66
C GLN A 75 -5.85 17.51 5.39
N PHE A 76 -6.10 17.06 4.16
CA PHE A 76 -5.99 15.66 3.74
C PHE A 76 -4.98 15.48 2.60
N LYS A 77 -3.95 16.33 2.59
CA LYS A 77 -2.90 16.30 1.57
C LYS A 77 -2.17 14.94 1.61
N PRO A 78 -2.07 14.23 0.46
CA PRO A 78 -1.27 13.01 0.38
C PRO A 78 0.23 13.34 0.32
N ASP A 79 1.07 12.38 0.69
CA ASP A 79 2.53 12.48 0.51
C ASP A 79 2.92 12.27 -0.96
N TYR A 80 2.20 11.39 -1.64
CA TYR A 80 2.40 11.07 -3.05
C TYR A 80 1.08 10.99 -3.81
N ILE A 81 1.16 11.22 -5.13
CA ILE A 81 0.03 11.05 -6.05
C ILE A 81 0.48 10.14 -7.19
N TYR A 82 -0.24 9.04 -7.40
CA TYR A 82 -0.07 8.20 -8.59
C TYR A 82 -0.90 8.78 -9.74
N CYS A 83 -0.22 9.10 -10.85
CA CYS A 83 -0.78 9.78 -12.01
C CYS A 83 -0.82 8.91 -13.27
N GLY A 84 -0.43 7.63 -13.17
CA GLY A 84 -0.42 6.73 -14.32
C GLY A 84 0.50 7.21 -15.43
N GLN A 85 -0.06 7.42 -16.62
CA GLN A 85 0.69 7.80 -17.83
C GLN A 85 0.84 9.31 -18.05
N THR A 86 0.26 10.11 -17.17
CA THR A 86 0.27 11.58 -17.34
C THR A 86 1.13 12.24 -16.26
N VAL A 87 2.18 12.92 -16.68
CA VAL A 87 2.97 13.77 -15.77
C VAL A 87 2.26 15.11 -15.62
N PRO A 88 1.77 15.51 -14.43
CA PRO A 88 1.06 16.76 -14.25
C PRO A 88 1.95 17.96 -14.56
N GLU A 89 1.42 18.98 -15.24
CA GLU A 89 2.14 20.23 -15.53
C GLU A 89 2.31 21.08 -14.26
N ASN A 90 1.26 21.18 -13.46
CA ASN A 90 1.23 21.98 -12.23
C ASN A 90 1.54 21.11 -11.00
N ARG A 91 2.84 20.84 -10.79
CA ARG A 91 3.30 20.04 -9.65
C ARG A 91 3.61 20.90 -8.43
N ARG A 92 3.19 20.43 -7.27
CA ARG A 92 3.54 21.03 -5.97
C ARG A 92 4.92 20.51 -5.53
N GLU A 93 5.73 21.35 -4.91
CA GLU A 93 7.05 20.97 -4.41
C GLU A 93 7.00 20.06 -3.17
N ASP A 94 5.89 20.08 -2.44
CA ASP A 94 5.67 19.33 -1.20
C ASP A 94 4.92 18.00 -1.39
N ILE A 95 4.72 17.57 -2.64
CA ILE A 95 4.09 16.29 -3.01
C ILE A 95 4.99 15.55 -3.99
N GLY A 96 5.14 14.24 -3.78
CA GLY A 96 5.80 13.35 -4.75
C GLY A 96 4.78 12.87 -5.81
N TYR A 97 5.22 12.76 -7.06
CA TYR A 97 4.39 12.27 -8.15
C TYR A 97 4.92 10.93 -8.64
N ILE A 98 4.04 9.96 -8.79
CA ILE A 98 4.38 8.62 -9.24
C ILE A 98 3.76 8.43 -10.62
N VAL A 99 4.58 8.07 -11.59
CA VAL A 99 4.12 7.84 -12.98
C VAL A 99 4.60 6.47 -13.46
N ASP A 100 3.93 5.94 -14.47
CA ASP A 100 4.40 4.72 -15.12
C ASP A 100 5.83 4.91 -15.61
N ALA A 101 6.66 3.89 -15.46
CA ALA A 101 8.09 3.97 -15.76
C ALA A 101 8.39 4.32 -17.22
N SER A 102 7.45 4.07 -18.16
CA SER A 102 7.54 4.47 -19.56
C SER A 102 7.48 5.99 -19.76
N GLU A 103 6.80 6.69 -18.87
CA GLU A 103 6.57 8.14 -18.93
C GLU A 103 7.54 8.94 -18.06
N TRP A 104 8.31 8.24 -17.24
CA TRP A 104 9.23 8.87 -16.32
C TRP A 104 10.45 9.47 -17.03
N ASN A 105 10.78 10.72 -16.69
CA ASN A 105 11.97 11.42 -17.14
C ASN A 105 12.85 11.79 -15.93
N PRO A 106 14.13 11.41 -15.91
CA PRO A 106 15.03 11.69 -14.78
C PRO A 106 15.28 13.20 -14.52
N THR A 107 14.90 14.08 -15.45
CA THR A 107 14.99 15.53 -15.26
C THR A 107 13.80 16.13 -14.50
N ASP A 108 12.70 15.39 -14.36
CA ASP A 108 11.51 15.85 -13.67
C ASP A 108 11.70 15.77 -12.17
N LYS A 109 11.58 16.92 -11.50
CA LYS A 109 11.69 16.99 -10.04
C LYS A 109 10.46 16.43 -9.37
N ASN A 110 10.66 15.69 -8.27
CA ASN A 110 9.61 15.04 -7.48
C ASN A 110 8.72 14.08 -8.28
N VAL A 111 9.21 13.55 -9.40
CA VAL A 111 8.52 12.53 -10.19
C VAL A 111 9.31 11.22 -10.12
N TYR A 112 8.63 10.13 -9.80
CA TYR A 112 9.23 8.84 -9.53
C TYR A 112 8.62 7.74 -10.39
N PRO A 113 9.42 6.81 -10.94
CA PRO A 113 8.90 5.75 -11.79
C PRO A 113 8.22 4.64 -10.98
N ALA A 114 7.09 4.18 -11.48
CA ALA A 114 6.42 2.98 -11.03
C ALA A 114 6.52 1.88 -12.08
N PHE A 115 6.90 0.70 -11.66
CA PHE A 115 7.03 -0.50 -12.47
C PHE A 115 5.94 -1.50 -12.09
N ASN A 116 5.51 -2.32 -13.02
CA ASN A 116 4.80 -3.53 -12.70
C ASN A 116 5.78 -4.71 -12.61
N TYR A 117 5.34 -5.83 -12.02
CA TYR A 117 6.20 -7.01 -11.79
C TYR A 117 6.75 -7.65 -13.08
N GLN A 118 6.21 -7.34 -14.25
CA GLN A 118 6.73 -7.79 -15.54
C GLN A 118 7.89 -6.93 -16.06
N GLN A 119 8.09 -5.77 -15.46
CA GLN A 119 9.12 -4.78 -15.86
C GLN A 119 10.37 -4.83 -14.97
N MET A 120 10.64 -5.96 -14.31
CA MET A 120 11.79 -6.11 -13.40
C MET A 120 13.15 -5.78 -14.04
N ILE A 121 13.32 -6.03 -15.34
CA ILE A 121 14.55 -5.68 -16.07
C ILE A 121 14.70 -4.15 -16.13
N GLY A 122 13.63 -3.43 -16.46
CA GLY A 122 13.62 -1.97 -16.47
C GLY A 122 13.91 -1.38 -15.08
N LEU A 123 13.29 -1.93 -14.05
CA LEU A 123 13.53 -1.53 -12.66
C LEU A 123 15.01 -1.66 -12.26
N HIS A 124 15.66 -2.76 -12.66
CA HIS A 124 17.08 -3.01 -12.38
C HIS A 124 18.00 -1.97 -13.03
N HIS A 125 17.69 -1.54 -14.25
CA HIS A 125 18.53 -0.61 -15.00
C HIS A 125 18.21 0.87 -14.75
N THR A 126 17.07 1.19 -14.15
CA THR A 126 16.66 2.58 -13.91
C THR A 126 17.37 3.16 -12.68
N GLN A 127 18.02 4.30 -12.89
CA GLN A 127 18.66 5.07 -11.83
C GLN A 127 17.69 6.17 -11.38
N ALA A 128 16.96 5.93 -10.31
CA ALA A 128 16.06 6.90 -9.69
C ALA A 128 16.25 6.87 -8.18
N GLU A 129 16.04 8.00 -7.52
CA GLU A 129 16.16 8.16 -6.06
C GLU A 129 15.13 7.33 -5.30
N LEU A 130 13.96 7.17 -5.89
CA LEU A 130 12.84 6.41 -5.37
C LEU A 130 12.20 5.66 -6.53
N LYS A 131 11.91 4.39 -6.35
CA LYS A 131 11.25 3.52 -7.33
C LYS A 131 10.10 2.79 -6.68
N PHE A 132 8.99 2.67 -7.38
CA PHE A 132 7.83 1.91 -6.94
C PHE A 132 7.64 0.66 -7.78
N LEU A 133 7.17 -0.41 -7.15
CA LEU A 133 6.83 -1.66 -7.83
C LEU A 133 5.42 -2.09 -7.45
N PHE A 134 4.50 -2.07 -8.40
CA PHE A 134 3.19 -2.70 -8.25
C PHE A 134 3.34 -4.22 -8.26
N LEU A 135 3.01 -4.85 -7.15
CA LEU A 135 3.21 -6.27 -6.93
C LEU A 135 1.96 -6.94 -6.36
N PRO A 136 1.22 -7.73 -7.14
CA PRO A 136 0.20 -8.61 -6.61
C PRO A 136 0.85 -9.82 -5.92
N TYR A 137 0.22 -10.36 -4.87
CA TYR A 137 0.78 -11.49 -4.11
C TYR A 137 1.14 -12.69 -4.99
N MET A 138 0.31 -13.04 -5.95
CA MET A 138 0.56 -14.14 -6.88
C MET A 138 1.86 -14.00 -7.69
N ALA A 139 2.39 -12.78 -7.80
CA ALA A 139 3.66 -12.52 -8.49
C ALA A 139 4.88 -12.55 -7.56
N LEU A 140 4.68 -12.66 -6.24
CA LEU A 140 5.77 -12.77 -5.26
C LEU A 140 6.37 -14.18 -5.32
N ASN A 141 7.21 -14.43 -6.31
CA ASN A 141 7.90 -15.69 -6.52
C ASN A 141 9.40 -15.56 -6.18
N ARG A 142 10.13 -16.67 -6.28
CA ARG A 142 11.56 -16.72 -5.94
C ARG A 142 12.42 -15.76 -6.75
N GLU A 143 12.07 -15.52 -8.02
CA GLU A 143 12.83 -14.63 -8.90
C GLU A 143 12.64 -13.16 -8.47
N VAL A 144 11.38 -12.77 -8.21
CA VAL A 144 11.04 -11.43 -7.71
C VAL A 144 11.68 -11.19 -6.33
N ILE A 145 11.60 -12.17 -5.41
CA ILE A 145 12.25 -12.08 -4.10
C ILE A 145 13.77 -11.89 -4.26
N THR A 146 14.40 -12.63 -5.16
CA THR A 146 15.86 -12.50 -5.40
C THR A 146 16.19 -11.11 -5.95
N ALA A 147 15.41 -10.59 -6.87
CA ALA A 147 15.60 -9.25 -7.41
C ALA A 147 15.39 -8.16 -6.36
N LEU A 148 14.34 -8.27 -5.53
CA LEU A 148 14.08 -7.32 -4.45
C LEU A 148 15.18 -7.29 -3.38
N LYS A 149 15.83 -8.41 -3.11
CA LYS A 149 17.01 -8.46 -2.22
C LYS A 149 18.19 -7.63 -2.75
N LEU A 150 18.30 -7.50 -4.08
CA LEU A 150 19.33 -6.68 -4.71
C LEU A 150 18.95 -5.20 -4.78
N HIS A 151 17.65 -4.89 -4.59
CA HIS A 151 17.07 -3.57 -4.67
C HIS A 151 16.22 -3.25 -3.43
N PRO A 152 16.80 -3.21 -2.24
CA PRO A 152 16.04 -2.94 -1.01
C PRO A 152 15.42 -1.53 -1.00
N GLU A 153 15.92 -0.61 -1.83
CA GLU A 153 15.42 0.76 -2.01
C GLU A 153 14.10 0.85 -2.80
N VAL A 154 13.60 -0.25 -3.33
CA VAL A 154 12.31 -0.27 -4.05
C VAL A 154 11.16 -0.32 -3.06
N VAL A 155 10.22 0.62 -3.17
CA VAL A 155 8.97 0.61 -2.42
C VAL A 155 7.95 -0.27 -3.14
N ILE A 156 7.40 -1.23 -2.42
CA ILE A 156 6.41 -2.17 -2.96
C ILE A 156 5.02 -1.58 -2.77
N ILE A 157 4.27 -1.42 -3.85
CA ILE A 157 2.83 -1.16 -3.82
C ILE A 157 2.13 -2.52 -3.93
N ALA A 158 1.75 -3.07 -2.78
CA ALA A 158 1.10 -4.36 -2.70
C ALA A 158 -0.35 -4.27 -3.17
N GLN A 159 -0.76 -5.17 -4.05
CA GLN A 159 -2.10 -5.21 -4.63
C GLN A 159 -2.78 -6.54 -4.27
N SER A 160 -4.10 -6.50 -4.02
CA SER A 160 -4.91 -7.67 -3.77
C SER A 160 -6.21 -7.64 -4.58
N ASN A 161 -6.51 -8.76 -5.23
CA ASN A 161 -7.81 -9.02 -5.84
C ASN A 161 -8.59 -10.12 -5.09
N HIS A 162 -8.06 -10.58 -3.96
CA HIS A 162 -8.72 -11.60 -3.16
C HIS A 162 -9.91 -11.00 -2.38
N PRO A 163 -11.05 -11.68 -2.24
CA PRO A 163 -12.17 -11.19 -1.42
C PRO A 163 -11.76 -10.90 0.02
N ASN A 164 -10.90 -11.73 0.61
CA ASN A 164 -10.26 -11.46 1.90
C ASN A 164 -8.90 -10.76 1.71
N ARG A 165 -8.94 -9.46 1.44
CA ARG A 165 -7.75 -8.63 1.20
C ARG A 165 -6.83 -8.55 2.40
N LEU A 166 -7.40 -8.43 3.59
CA LEU A 166 -6.64 -8.41 4.85
C LEU A 166 -5.72 -9.63 4.96
N GLY A 167 -6.29 -10.83 4.72
CA GLY A 167 -5.55 -12.08 4.78
C GLY A 167 -4.46 -12.16 3.72
N GLU A 168 -4.75 -11.77 2.48
CA GLU A 168 -3.79 -11.83 1.38
C GLU A 168 -2.64 -10.85 1.59
N PHE A 169 -2.90 -9.59 1.97
CA PHE A 169 -1.85 -8.63 2.29
C PHE A 169 -0.96 -9.11 3.45
N ARG A 170 -1.57 -9.65 4.52
CA ARG A 170 -0.81 -10.20 5.64
C ARG A 170 0.07 -11.35 5.20
N GLY A 171 -0.47 -12.28 4.40
CA GLY A 171 0.28 -13.41 3.85
C GLY A 171 1.46 -12.94 3.01
N MET A 172 1.26 -11.95 2.15
CA MET A 172 2.32 -11.37 1.33
C MET A 172 3.45 -10.79 2.19
N VAL A 173 3.11 -9.98 3.20
CA VAL A 173 4.13 -9.36 4.07
C VAL A 173 4.84 -10.42 4.91
N PHE A 174 4.13 -11.44 5.41
CA PHE A 174 4.75 -12.53 6.14
C PHE A 174 5.75 -13.31 5.28
N GLU A 175 5.43 -13.59 4.02
CA GLU A 175 6.36 -14.23 3.09
C GLU A 175 7.58 -13.34 2.81
N MET A 176 7.39 -12.03 2.69
CA MET A 176 8.48 -11.08 2.57
C MET A 176 9.39 -11.09 3.81
N MET A 177 8.81 -11.12 5.01
CA MET A 177 9.56 -11.21 6.28
C MET A 177 10.36 -12.51 6.37
N GLU A 178 9.76 -13.66 6.08
CA GLU A 178 10.43 -14.97 6.02
C GLU A 178 11.57 -15.00 4.98
N ALA A 179 11.39 -14.29 3.87
CA ALA A 179 12.43 -14.13 2.86
C ALA A 179 13.53 -13.14 3.27
N GLY A 180 13.38 -12.41 4.37
CA GLY A 180 14.32 -11.38 4.83
C GLY A 180 14.34 -10.13 3.93
N LEU A 181 13.20 -9.78 3.33
CA LEU A 181 13.06 -8.55 2.55
C LEU A 181 12.82 -7.36 3.48
N THR A 182 13.60 -6.29 3.28
CA THR A 182 13.51 -5.03 4.02
C THR A 182 12.90 -3.90 3.19
N ASN A 183 12.36 -4.20 2.03
CA ASN A 183 11.68 -3.25 1.17
C ASN A 183 10.48 -2.64 1.90
N PRO A 184 10.27 -1.31 1.85
CA PRO A 184 9.05 -0.70 2.34
C PRO A 184 7.81 -1.18 1.55
N VAL A 185 6.67 -1.27 2.22
CA VAL A 185 5.41 -1.74 1.62
C VAL A 185 4.29 -0.76 1.89
N VAL A 186 3.58 -0.39 0.84
CA VAL A 186 2.34 0.37 0.89
C VAL A 186 1.22 -0.49 0.32
N PHE A 187 0.06 -0.54 0.99
CA PHE A 187 -1.08 -1.30 0.49
C PHE A 187 -1.91 -0.44 -0.46
N PHE A 188 -2.24 -1.00 -1.61
CA PHE A 188 -3.09 -0.38 -2.60
C PHE A 188 -4.35 -1.20 -2.81
N GLN A 189 -5.51 -0.54 -2.68
CA GLN A 189 -6.80 -1.14 -2.95
C GLN A 189 -7.72 -0.14 -3.63
N HIS A 190 -8.32 -0.56 -4.72
CA HIS A 190 -9.37 0.20 -5.39
C HIS A 190 -10.75 -0.19 -4.85
N TYR A 191 -11.53 0.82 -4.48
CA TYR A 191 -12.91 0.68 -4.01
C TYR A 191 -13.85 1.39 -4.98
N GLN A 192 -15.05 0.82 -5.17
CA GLN A 192 -16.10 1.37 -6.05
C GLN A 192 -17.31 1.85 -5.23
N GLU A 193 -17.07 2.24 -3.99
CA GLU A 193 -18.12 2.67 -3.09
C GLU A 193 -18.56 4.11 -3.42
N GLU A 194 -19.87 4.31 -3.57
CA GLU A 194 -20.44 5.64 -3.81
C GLU A 194 -20.52 6.47 -2.53
N GLU A 195 -20.71 5.79 -1.38
CA GLU A 195 -20.86 6.44 -0.07
C GLU A 195 -19.50 6.46 0.67
N ALA A 196 -19.10 7.64 1.13
CA ALA A 196 -17.84 7.84 1.85
C ALA A 196 -17.76 6.97 3.13
N GLU A 197 -18.87 6.78 3.84
CA GLU A 197 -18.93 5.91 5.03
C GLU A 197 -18.59 4.46 4.69
N ASP A 198 -19.12 3.92 3.58
CA ASP A 198 -18.87 2.55 3.15
C ASP A 198 -17.40 2.37 2.74
N LEU A 199 -16.82 3.36 2.04
CA LEU A 199 -15.40 3.40 1.73
C LEU A 199 -14.54 3.37 3.00
N GLN A 200 -14.86 4.20 3.98
CA GLN A 200 -14.13 4.25 5.26
C GLN A 200 -14.20 2.92 6.01
N ILE A 201 -15.39 2.32 6.11
CA ILE A 201 -15.60 1.04 6.80
C ILE A 201 -14.78 -0.07 6.13
N LYS A 202 -14.90 -0.20 4.80
CA LYS A 202 -14.23 -1.26 4.05
C LYS A 202 -12.72 -1.09 4.04
N SER A 203 -12.21 0.10 3.80
CA SER A 203 -10.77 0.36 3.80
C SER A 203 -10.16 0.14 5.20
N ALA A 204 -10.85 0.57 6.25
CA ALA A 204 -10.42 0.31 7.63
C ALA A 204 -10.42 -1.19 7.97
N ALA A 205 -11.44 -1.94 7.53
CA ALA A 205 -11.52 -3.37 7.75
C ALA A 205 -10.45 -4.16 6.98
N ASP A 206 -10.08 -3.72 5.78
CA ASP A 206 -9.09 -4.40 4.94
C ASP A 206 -7.64 -4.08 5.32
N MET A 207 -7.36 -2.86 5.75
CA MET A 207 -5.99 -2.38 5.96
C MET A 207 -5.67 -1.95 7.39
N GLY A 208 -6.68 -1.52 8.17
CA GLY A 208 -6.47 -0.94 9.49
C GLY A 208 -5.70 -1.86 10.46
N ALA A 209 -6.04 -3.15 10.51
CA ALA A 209 -5.33 -4.10 11.35
C ALA A 209 -3.85 -4.28 10.95
N LEU A 210 -3.54 -4.19 9.65
CA LEU A 210 -2.17 -4.31 9.15
C LEU A 210 -1.33 -3.08 9.51
N ILE A 211 -1.95 -1.89 9.53
CA ILE A 211 -1.33 -0.66 9.98
C ILE A 211 -1.01 -0.76 11.48
N PHE A 212 -1.97 -1.22 12.30
CA PHE A 212 -1.76 -1.44 13.73
C PHE A 212 -0.72 -2.51 14.03
N ASP A 213 -0.66 -3.55 13.21
CA ASP A 213 0.36 -4.61 13.32
C ASP A 213 1.76 -4.14 12.85
N GLY A 214 1.89 -2.92 12.34
CA GLY A 214 3.15 -2.35 11.84
C GLY A 214 3.68 -3.06 10.58
N LEU A 215 2.79 -3.55 9.73
CA LEU A 215 3.14 -4.32 8.53
C LEU A 215 3.23 -3.48 7.26
N CYS A 216 2.96 -2.17 7.33
CA CYS A 216 3.10 -1.22 6.21
C CYS A 216 3.88 0.04 6.60
N ASP A 217 4.28 0.80 5.57
CA ASP A 217 5.16 1.96 5.65
C ASP A 217 4.56 3.23 5.02
#